data_bee52224804bd62b6a25de94e8350d45
#
_entry.id   bee52224804bd62b6a25de94e8350d45
#
_cell.length_a   1.000
_cell.length_b   1.000
_cell.length_c   1.000
_cell.angle_alpha   90.00
_cell.angle_beta   90.00
_cell.angle_gamma   90.00
#
_symmetry.space_group_name_H-M   'P 1'
#
loop_
_entity.id
_entity.type
_entity.pdbx_description
1 polymer ?
#
loop_
_entity_poly.entity_id
_entity_poly.type
_entity_poly.pdbx_seq_one_letter_code
_entity_poly.pdbx_strand_id
1 'polypeptide(L)'
;LTSYINSLRSIGAKRIMLKAGGYDRNELELILKIASAASVDLVTFDGAGGGTGNSPCKMMNEWGLPTIFLESIVRDILEKMKKEGNRLPGAAITGGFSLEDSIYKGLAFGAPYISLVGVCRAPMAAAMFSKMVGEGIKKNDIPASVRKFGSTAEDIYYDMQDLCLMYGKEAKNIPSGAAGVFSYLNRVSFGLRLMMALNRKFSLGFIDRTDLIPLTEAAKMLLKGPWL
;
A
#
# COMPACT_ATOMS: atom_id res chain seq x y z
N LEU A 1 -17.30 7.23 18.84
CA LEU A 1 -16.65 6.20 18.04
C LEU A 1 -16.68 4.85 18.78
N THR A 2 -16.26 4.78 20.05
CA THR A 2 -16.22 3.51 20.83
C THR A 2 -17.59 2.84 20.92
N SER A 3 -18.66 3.57 21.19
CA SER A 3 -20.03 3.03 21.21
C SER A 3 -20.45 2.45 19.87
N TYR A 4 -20.10 3.11 18.77
CA TYR A 4 -20.36 2.62 17.42
C TYR A 4 -19.58 1.33 17.12
N ILE A 5 -18.31 1.27 17.51
CA ILE A 5 -17.49 0.06 17.37
C ILE A 5 -18.12 -1.11 18.15
N ASN A 6 -18.59 -0.86 19.37
CA ASN A 6 -19.25 -1.87 20.18
C ASN A 6 -20.57 -2.33 19.56
N SER A 7 -21.34 -1.44 18.94
CA SER A 7 -22.56 -1.83 18.22
C SER A 7 -22.26 -2.68 16.99
N LEU A 8 -21.17 -2.42 16.27
CA LEU A 8 -20.74 -3.29 15.17
C LEU A 8 -20.38 -4.71 15.66
N ARG A 9 -19.69 -4.79 16.80
CA ARG A 9 -19.37 -6.11 17.40
C ARG A 9 -20.63 -6.86 17.84
N SER A 10 -21.62 -6.17 18.43
CA SER A 10 -22.87 -6.80 18.87
C SER A 10 -23.69 -7.40 17.73
N ILE A 11 -23.55 -6.89 16.50
CA ILE A 11 -24.19 -7.44 15.29
C ILE A 11 -23.29 -8.45 14.55
N GLY A 12 -22.15 -8.88 15.16
CA GLY A 12 -21.33 -9.96 14.65
C GLY A 12 -20.06 -9.54 13.86
N ALA A 13 -19.68 -8.28 13.85
CA ALA A 13 -18.42 -7.87 13.22
C ALA A 13 -17.22 -8.49 13.96
N LYS A 14 -16.48 -9.36 13.28
CA LYS A 14 -15.32 -10.08 13.84
C LYS A 14 -14.05 -9.22 13.83
N ARG A 15 -13.88 -8.40 12.81
CA ARG A 15 -12.72 -7.50 12.64
C ARG A 15 -13.20 -6.09 12.36
N ILE A 16 -12.58 -5.12 13.01
CA ILE A 16 -12.90 -3.71 12.85
C ILE A 16 -11.65 -3.00 12.40
N MET A 17 -11.75 -2.35 11.25
CA MET A 17 -10.69 -1.56 10.67
C MET A 17 -11.14 -0.11 10.59
N LEU A 18 -10.27 0.82 10.95
CA LEU A 18 -10.47 2.25 10.79
C LEU A 18 -9.57 2.78 9.71
N LYS A 19 -10.02 3.85 9.05
CA LYS A 19 -9.21 4.63 8.13
C LYS A 19 -9.23 6.09 8.58
N ALA A 20 -8.05 6.70 8.63
CA ALA A 20 -7.86 8.10 9.03
C ALA A 20 -6.98 8.83 8.01
N GLY A 21 -7.16 10.13 7.89
CA GLY A 21 -6.28 10.99 7.10
C GLY A 21 -5.02 11.37 7.86
N GLY A 22 -4.19 12.20 7.22
CA GLY A 22 -3.01 12.81 7.83
C GLY A 22 -3.42 14.05 8.62
N TYR A 23 -3.72 13.87 9.88
CA TYR A 23 -4.04 14.92 10.85
C TYR A 23 -2.80 15.38 11.62
N ASP A 24 -2.96 16.34 12.52
CA ASP A 24 -1.89 16.73 13.43
C ASP A 24 -1.54 15.62 14.44
N ARG A 25 -0.41 15.77 15.12
CA ARG A 25 0.10 14.77 16.04
C ARG A 25 -0.86 14.42 17.17
N ASN A 26 -1.57 15.41 17.72
CA ASN A 26 -2.47 15.19 18.85
C ASN A 26 -3.72 14.40 18.43
N GLU A 27 -4.26 14.74 17.27
CA GLU A 27 -5.40 14.02 16.68
C GLU A 27 -5.03 12.57 16.32
N LEU A 28 -3.84 12.35 15.74
CA LEU A 28 -3.33 11.01 15.45
C LEU A 28 -3.13 10.18 16.73
N GLU A 29 -2.61 10.79 17.80
CA GLU A 29 -2.46 10.14 19.10
C GLU A 29 -3.83 9.79 19.70
N LEU A 30 -4.82 10.70 19.60
CA LEU A 30 -6.18 10.45 20.05
C LEU A 30 -6.84 9.29 19.28
N ILE A 31 -6.71 9.27 17.95
CA ILE A 31 -7.22 8.18 17.09
C ILE A 31 -6.64 6.84 17.54
N LEU A 32 -5.32 6.76 17.74
CA LEU A 32 -4.65 5.53 18.15
C LEU A 32 -5.03 5.10 19.57
N LYS A 33 -5.18 6.02 20.51
CA LYS A 33 -5.66 5.73 21.86
C LYS A 33 -7.10 5.19 21.87
N ILE A 34 -7.98 5.81 21.08
CA ILE A 34 -9.37 5.32 20.92
C ILE A 34 -9.38 3.94 20.27
N ALA A 35 -8.58 3.74 19.23
CA ALA A 35 -8.45 2.44 18.54
C ALA A 35 -7.93 1.35 19.48
N SER A 36 -6.97 1.68 20.35
CA SER A 36 -6.46 0.79 21.39
C SER A 36 -7.56 0.41 22.39
N ALA A 37 -8.23 1.41 22.99
CA ALA A 37 -9.28 1.21 23.99
C ALA A 37 -10.49 0.44 23.44
N ALA A 38 -10.88 0.70 22.19
CA ALA A 38 -12.00 0.03 21.52
C ALA A 38 -11.60 -1.30 20.85
N SER A 39 -10.36 -1.76 21.05
CA SER A 39 -9.84 -3.00 20.47
C SER A 39 -9.97 -3.08 18.95
N VAL A 40 -9.75 -1.97 18.25
CA VAL A 40 -9.69 -1.93 16.79
C VAL A 40 -8.54 -2.82 16.31
N ASP A 41 -8.76 -3.57 15.22
CA ASP A 41 -7.78 -4.52 14.73
C ASP A 41 -6.71 -3.85 13.86
N LEU A 42 -7.11 -2.88 13.03
CA LEU A 42 -6.20 -2.17 12.11
C LEU A 42 -6.61 -0.71 11.96
N VAL A 43 -5.65 0.20 11.98
CA VAL A 43 -5.82 1.59 11.58
C VAL A 43 -4.97 1.85 10.33
N THR A 44 -5.63 2.31 9.27
CA THR A 44 -4.96 2.75 8.03
C THR A 44 -4.86 4.26 8.01
N PHE A 45 -3.66 4.78 7.78
CA PHE A 45 -3.39 6.21 7.68
C PHE A 45 -3.12 6.61 6.24
N ASP A 46 -3.89 7.56 5.72
CA ASP A 46 -3.70 8.12 4.38
C ASP A 46 -2.83 9.38 4.43
N GLY A 47 -1.63 9.28 3.90
CA GLY A 47 -0.78 10.44 3.63
C GLY A 47 -1.23 11.23 2.39
N ALA A 48 -0.56 12.32 2.10
CA ALA A 48 -0.77 13.09 0.87
C ALA A 48 -0.70 12.18 -0.35
N GLY A 49 -1.65 12.35 -1.27
CA GLY A 49 -1.82 11.44 -2.39
C GLY A 49 -2.63 10.17 -2.07
N GLY A 50 -2.96 9.91 -0.80
CA GLY A 50 -3.98 8.95 -0.39
C GLY A 50 -5.38 9.55 -0.47
N GLY A 51 -6.31 8.98 0.26
CA GLY A 51 -7.70 9.43 0.30
C GLY A 51 -8.62 8.63 -0.62
N THR A 52 -9.92 8.88 -0.47
CA THR A 52 -10.96 8.22 -1.26
C THR A 52 -11.35 9.06 -2.47
N GLY A 53 -12.00 8.43 -3.47
CA GLY A 53 -12.53 9.15 -4.63
C GLY A 53 -13.55 10.25 -4.30
N ASN A 54 -14.11 10.25 -3.08
CA ASN A 54 -15.03 11.28 -2.59
C ASN A 54 -14.32 12.44 -1.88
N SER A 55 -12.99 12.34 -1.65
CA SER A 55 -12.23 13.43 -1.06
C SER A 55 -12.02 14.54 -2.09
N PRO A 56 -12.14 15.82 -1.72
CA PRO A 56 -11.77 16.92 -2.61
C PRO A 56 -10.32 16.77 -3.09
N CYS A 57 -10.06 17.05 -4.38
CA CYS A 57 -8.72 16.88 -4.97
C CYS A 57 -7.63 17.61 -4.19
N LYS A 58 -7.93 18.81 -3.67
CA LYS A 58 -6.98 19.58 -2.84
C LYS A 58 -6.65 18.88 -1.53
N MET A 59 -7.62 18.25 -0.89
CA MET A 59 -7.38 17.45 0.32
C MET A 59 -6.46 16.25 0.07
N MET A 60 -6.57 15.63 -1.11
CA MET A 60 -5.72 14.50 -1.47
C MET A 60 -4.29 14.91 -1.83
N ASN A 61 -4.13 16.02 -2.54
CA ASN A 61 -2.86 16.35 -3.19
C ASN A 61 -2.06 17.45 -2.48
N GLU A 62 -2.73 18.38 -1.81
CA GLU A 62 -2.10 19.61 -1.29
C GLU A 62 -2.23 19.75 0.23
N TRP A 63 -3.33 19.30 0.82
CA TRP A 63 -3.66 19.56 2.22
C TRP A 63 -3.29 18.43 3.18
N GLY A 64 -2.97 17.26 2.66
CA GLY A 64 -2.58 16.11 3.46
C GLY A 64 -1.12 16.19 3.90
N LEU A 65 -0.79 15.60 5.04
CA LEU A 65 0.60 15.38 5.42
C LEU A 65 1.29 14.46 4.41
N PRO A 66 2.49 14.83 3.91
CA PRO A 66 3.27 13.88 3.11
C PRO A 66 3.49 12.58 3.86
N THR A 67 3.32 11.46 3.15
CA THR A 67 3.28 10.11 3.75
C THR A 67 4.45 9.81 4.67
N ILE A 68 5.67 10.23 4.31
CA ILE A 68 6.86 9.99 5.12
C ILE A 68 6.80 10.71 6.49
N PHE A 69 6.24 11.91 6.55
CA PHE A 69 6.06 12.63 7.83
C PHE A 69 4.96 12.00 8.66
N LEU A 70 3.82 11.67 8.05
CA LEU A 70 2.73 10.99 8.70
C LEU A 70 3.18 9.65 9.31
N GLU A 71 3.91 8.87 8.54
CA GLU A 71 4.45 7.57 8.96
C GLU A 71 5.39 7.71 10.14
N SER A 72 6.28 8.71 10.12
CA SER A 72 7.18 9.01 11.24
C SER A 72 6.40 9.35 12.52
N ILE A 73 5.37 10.19 12.42
CA ILE A 73 4.53 10.59 13.56
C ILE A 73 3.79 9.38 14.13
N VAL A 74 3.12 8.61 13.27
CA VAL A 74 2.35 7.42 13.68
C VAL A 74 3.25 6.39 14.35
N ARG A 75 4.42 6.13 13.79
CA ARG A 75 5.41 5.23 14.38
C ARG A 75 5.85 5.69 15.78
N ASP A 76 6.18 6.97 15.93
CA ASP A 76 6.61 7.52 17.23
C ASP A 76 5.50 7.41 18.29
N ILE A 77 4.25 7.63 17.89
CA ILE A 77 3.09 7.47 18.79
C ILE A 77 2.93 6.01 19.20
N LEU A 78 3.01 5.07 18.26
CA LEU A 78 2.90 3.64 18.56
C LEU A 78 4.05 3.16 19.47
N GLU A 79 5.27 3.67 19.26
CA GLU A 79 6.41 3.39 20.14
C GLU A 79 6.18 3.90 21.57
N LYS A 80 5.66 5.13 21.71
CA LYS A 80 5.27 5.70 23.02
C LYS A 80 4.19 4.84 23.68
N MET A 81 3.13 4.52 22.97
CA MET A 81 2.01 3.71 23.47
C MET A 81 2.49 2.32 23.92
N LYS A 82 3.41 1.70 23.20
CA LYS A 82 4.02 0.42 23.60
C LYS A 82 4.78 0.52 24.90
N LYS A 83 5.59 1.58 25.07
CA LYS A 83 6.32 1.84 26.33
C LYS A 83 5.39 2.09 27.52
N GLU A 84 4.22 2.67 27.28
CA GLU A 84 3.17 2.89 28.28
C GLU A 84 2.34 1.61 28.57
N GLY A 85 2.62 0.48 27.92
CA GLY A 85 1.91 -0.78 28.10
C GLY A 85 0.54 -0.87 27.42
N ASN A 86 0.23 0.05 26.51
CA ASN A 86 -1.03 0.03 25.79
C ASN A 86 -1.08 -1.12 24.77
N ARG A 87 -2.26 -1.69 24.55
CA ARG A 87 -2.52 -2.53 23.39
C ARG A 87 -2.33 -1.71 22.11
N LEU A 88 -1.58 -2.24 21.14
CA LEU A 88 -1.44 -1.58 19.85
C LEU A 88 -2.41 -2.17 18.82
N PRO A 89 -3.17 -1.35 18.09
CA PRO A 89 -3.81 -1.79 16.85
C PRO A 89 -2.74 -2.08 15.81
N GLY A 90 -3.03 -2.95 14.83
CA GLY A 90 -2.24 -3.01 13.61
C GLY A 90 -2.23 -1.66 12.91
N ALA A 91 -1.16 -1.32 12.22
CA ALA A 91 -1.08 -0.06 11.47
C ALA A 91 -0.69 -0.31 10.01
N ALA A 92 -1.37 0.43 9.13
CA ALA A 92 -1.09 0.48 7.71
C ALA A 92 -0.88 1.92 7.26
N ILE A 93 0.00 2.11 6.29
CA ILE A 93 0.26 3.41 5.66
C ILE A 93 -0.13 3.38 4.19
N THR A 94 -0.74 4.45 3.71
CA THR A 94 -1.07 4.66 2.30
C THR A 94 -0.70 6.06 1.86
N GLY A 95 -0.60 6.28 0.55
CA GLY A 95 -0.32 7.58 -0.04
C GLY A 95 0.95 7.56 -0.89
N GLY A 96 0.78 7.46 -2.21
CA GLY A 96 1.87 7.58 -3.17
C GLY A 96 2.67 6.31 -3.45
N PHE A 97 2.40 5.21 -2.79
CA PHE A 97 3.07 3.92 -3.05
C PHE A 97 2.63 3.33 -4.39
N SER A 98 3.57 2.85 -5.17
CA SER A 98 3.29 2.31 -6.50
C SER A 98 4.22 1.19 -6.95
N LEU A 99 5.48 1.21 -6.57
CA LEU A 99 6.49 0.24 -6.98
C LEU A 99 7.13 -0.41 -5.75
N GLU A 100 7.81 -1.51 -5.99
CA GLU A 100 8.44 -2.34 -4.98
C GLU A 100 9.41 -1.59 -4.06
N ASP A 101 10.16 -0.65 -4.61
CA ASP A 101 11.13 0.16 -3.85
C ASP A 101 10.45 1.11 -2.87
N SER A 102 9.36 1.75 -3.27
CA SER A 102 8.57 2.61 -2.39
C SER A 102 7.88 1.80 -1.29
N ILE A 103 7.36 0.63 -1.64
CA ILE A 103 6.73 -0.30 -0.68
C ILE A 103 7.76 -0.82 0.33
N TYR A 104 8.94 -1.24 -0.14
CA TYR A 104 10.03 -1.69 0.73
C TYR A 104 10.43 -0.59 1.71
N LYS A 105 10.65 0.64 1.20
CA LYS A 105 11.01 1.80 2.02
C LYS A 105 9.93 2.12 3.06
N GLY A 106 8.64 2.06 2.68
CA GLY A 106 7.55 2.25 3.63
C GLY A 106 7.57 1.19 4.73
N LEU A 107 7.66 -0.09 4.39
CA LEU A 107 7.76 -1.15 5.39
C LEU A 107 8.97 -0.97 6.32
N ALA A 108 10.13 -0.67 5.76
CA ALA A 108 11.36 -0.46 6.53
C ALA A 108 11.25 0.77 7.45
N PHE A 109 10.70 1.87 6.94
CA PHE A 109 10.58 3.13 7.68
C PHE A 109 9.59 3.03 8.84
N GLY A 110 8.45 2.36 8.64
CA GLY A 110 7.42 2.17 9.64
C GLY A 110 7.71 1.06 10.66
N ALA A 111 8.70 0.21 10.40
CA ALA A 111 9.02 -0.91 11.27
C ALA A 111 9.40 -0.47 12.71
N PRO A 112 9.05 -1.29 13.71
CA PRO A 112 8.31 -2.55 13.65
C PRO A 112 6.78 -2.39 13.78
N TYR A 113 6.25 -1.17 13.72
CA TYR A 113 4.87 -0.86 14.09
C TYR A 113 3.91 -0.81 12.90
N ILE A 114 4.39 -0.38 11.73
CA ILE A 114 3.62 -0.31 10.49
C ILE A 114 4.03 -1.49 9.62
N SER A 115 3.11 -2.43 9.42
CA SER A 115 3.39 -3.71 8.76
C SER A 115 2.68 -3.87 7.41
N LEU A 116 1.87 -2.89 7.02
CA LEU A 116 1.09 -2.92 5.80
C LEU A 116 1.25 -1.61 5.03
N VAL A 117 1.40 -1.73 3.73
CA VAL A 117 1.41 -0.61 2.80
C VAL A 117 0.24 -0.76 1.83
N GLY A 118 -0.58 0.27 1.72
CA GLY A 118 -1.72 0.28 0.80
C GLY A 118 -1.38 0.93 -0.53
N VAL A 119 -1.81 0.30 -1.62
CA VAL A 119 -1.71 0.82 -2.99
C VAL A 119 -3.11 0.91 -3.60
N CYS A 120 -3.39 1.94 -4.39
CA CYS A 120 -4.71 2.15 -5.01
C CYS A 120 -4.60 2.57 -6.47
N ARG A 121 -4.09 3.75 -6.75
CA ARG A 121 -4.08 4.32 -8.11
C ARG A 121 -3.18 3.56 -9.08
N ALA A 122 -2.09 2.97 -8.61
CA ALA A 122 -1.18 2.21 -9.47
C ALA A 122 -1.85 0.95 -10.06
N PRO A 123 -2.44 0.03 -9.26
CA PRO A 123 -3.18 -1.10 -9.82
C PRO A 123 -4.42 -0.67 -10.62
N MET A 124 -5.08 0.44 -10.26
CA MET A 124 -6.18 0.99 -11.04
C MET A 124 -5.72 1.47 -12.42
N ALA A 125 -4.58 2.16 -12.50
CA ALA A 125 -3.99 2.58 -13.77
C ALA A 125 -3.64 1.36 -14.64
N ALA A 126 -3.08 0.31 -14.05
CA ALA A 126 -2.82 -0.95 -14.75
C ALA A 126 -4.12 -1.58 -15.29
N ALA A 127 -5.19 -1.60 -14.49
CA ALA A 127 -6.49 -2.11 -14.93
C ALA A 127 -7.05 -1.31 -16.11
N MET A 128 -7.04 0.03 -16.01
CA MET A 128 -7.60 0.90 -17.05
C MET A 128 -6.80 0.86 -18.34
N PHE A 129 -5.47 0.90 -18.27
CA PHE A 129 -4.61 0.77 -19.44
C PHE A 129 -4.81 -0.58 -20.13
N SER A 130 -4.81 -1.66 -19.36
CA SER A 130 -5.01 -3.00 -19.91
C SER A 130 -6.40 -3.21 -20.50
N LYS A 131 -7.43 -2.59 -19.92
CA LYS A 131 -8.76 -2.55 -20.52
C LYS A 131 -8.74 -1.87 -21.90
N MET A 132 -8.10 -0.72 -22.00
CA MET A 132 -7.94 0.02 -23.27
C MET A 132 -7.20 -0.83 -24.32
N VAL A 133 -6.11 -1.49 -23.92
CA VAL A 133 -5.36 -2.41 -24.81
C VAL A 133 -6.24 -3.57 -25.26
N GLY A 134 -6.98 -4.21 -24.35
CA GLY A 134 -7.88 -5.31 -24.69
C GLY A 134 -9.02 -4.90 -25.63
N GLU A 135 -9.53 -3.68 -25.51
CA GLU A 135 -10.49 -3.11 -26.46
C GLU A 135 -9.84 -2.86 -27.83
N GLY A 136 -8.58 -2.39 -27.83
CA GLY A 136 -7.79 -2.21 -29.05
C GLY A 136 -7.54 -3.52 -29.80
N ILE A 137 -7.21 -4.59 -29.09
CA ILE A 137 -7.05 -5.94 -29.66
C ILE A 137 -8.35 -6.36 -30.37
N LYS A 138 -9.50 -6.22 -29.71
CA LYS A 138 -10.81 -6.59 -30.28
C LYS A 138 -11.19 -5.79 -31.52
N LYS A 139 -10.75 -4.54 -31.59
CA LYS A 139 -11.04 -3.63 -32.72
C LYS A 139 -9.94 -3.63 -33.79
N ASN A 140 -8.89 -4.41 -33.63
CA ASN A 140 -7.68 -4.37 -34.45
C ASN A 140 -7.02 -2.96 -34.51
N ASP A 141 -7.16 -2.22 -33.43
CA ASP A 141 -6.59 -0.88 -33.23
C ASP A 141 -5.77 -0.83 -31.93
N ILE A 142 -4.64 -1.51 -31.95
CA ILE A 142 -3.77 -1.67 -30.78
C ILE A 142 -2.95 -0.40 -30.57
N PRO A 143 -2.89 0.15 -29.35
CA PRO A 143 -2.06 1.30 -29.05
C PRO A 143 -0.61 1.11 -29.47
N ALA A 144 -0.01 2.15 -30.11
CA ALA A 144 1.35 2.10 -30.65
C ALA A 144 2.40 1.68 -29.62
N SER A 145 2.20 2.06 -28.35
CA SER A 145 3.12 1.74 -27.25
C SER A 145 3.27 0.23 -26.97
N VAL A 146 2.25 -0.57 -27.27
CA VAL A 146 2.25 -2.03 -27.03
C VAL A 146 2.23 -2.87 -28.30
N ARG A 147 1.94 -2.29 -29.46
CA ARG A 147 1.90 -2.99 -30.75
C ARG A 147 3.19 -3.73 -31.09
N LYS A 148 4.33 -3.24 -30.63
CA LYS A 148 5.65 -3.88 -30.81
C LYS A 148 5.78 -5.24 -30.13
N PHE A 149 4.91 -5.57 -29.18
CA PHE A 149 4.94 -6.85 -28.47
C PHE A 149 4.09 -7.93 -29.14
N GLY A 150 3.18 -7.53 -30.03
CA GLY A 150 2.32 -8.44 -30.78
C GLY A 150 0.91 -7.92 -30.96
N SER A 151 -0.01 -8.82 -31.32
CA SER A 151 -1.40 -8.49 -31.65
C SER A 151 -2.43 -9.25 -30.82
N THR A 152 -2.01 -10.17 -29.97
CA THR A 152 -2.87 -10.97 -29.10
C THR A 152 -2.68 -10.61 -27.63
N ALA A 153 -3.59 -11.07 -26.79
CA ALA A 153 -3.45 -10.87 -25.35
C ALA A 153 -2.23 -11.63 -24.79
N GLU A 154 -1.96 -12.81 -25.33
CA GLU A 154 -0.84 -13.67 -24.97
C GLU A 154 0.52 -13.03 -25.32
N ASP A 155 0.57 -12.25 -26.39
CA ASP A 155 1.79 -11.53 -26.79
C ASP A 155 2.05 -10.31 -25.94
N ILE A 156 0.97 -9.60 -25.55
CA ILE A 156 1.06 -8.26 -24.95
C ILE A 156 1.12 -8.32 -23.43
N TYR A 157 0.34 -9.22 -22.80
CA TYR A 157 0.34 -9.36 -21.34
C TYR A 157 1.34 -10.41 -20.90
N TYR A 158 2.44 -9.96 -20.32
CA TYR A 158 3.59 -10.81 -19.94
C TYR A 158 3.19 -12.05 -19.12
N ASP A 159 2.24 -11.90 -18.18
CA ASP A 159 1.80 -12.99 -17.29
C ASP A 159 0.55 -13.73 -17.82
N MET A 160 0.16 -13.53 -19.08
CA MET A 160 -1.01 -14.21 -19.63
C MET A 160 -0.80 -15.73 -19.69
N GLN A 161 0.43 -16.18 -19.89
CA GLN A 161 0.78 -17.60 -19.87
C GLN A 161 0.52 -18.22 -18.49
N ASP A 162 0.85 -17.53 -17.41
CA ASP A 162 0.57 -17.99 -16.05
C ASP A 162 -0.93 -18.10 -15.81
N LEU A 163 -1.71 -17.12 -16.28
CA LEU A 163 -3.17 -17.18 -16.22
C LEU A 163 -3.74 -18.36 -17.02
N CYS A 164 -3.16 -18.65 -18.19
CA CYS A 164 -3.55 -19.82 -18.98
C CYS A 164 -3.22 -21.14 -18.27
N LEU A 165 -2.08 -21.22 -17.58
CA LEU A 165 -1.72 -22.39 -16.77
C LEU A 165 -2.67 -22.57 -15.56
N MET A 166 -3.06 -21.47 -14.91
CA MET A 166 -3.92 -21.52 -13.73
C MET A 166 -5.38 -21.81 -14.04
N TYR A 167 -5.91 -21.26 -15.15
CA TYR A 167 -7.33 -21.30 -15.48
C TYR A 167 -7.66 -22.09 -16.75
N GLY A 168 -6.66 -22.60 -17.48
CA GLY A 168 -6.87 -23.38 -18.69
C GLY A 168 -7.71 -22.63 -19.72
N LYS A 169 -8.74 -23.28 -20.24
CA LYS A 169 -9.64 -22.71 -21.26
C LYS A 169 -10.42 -21.49 -20.77
N GLU A 170 -10.61 -21.33 -19.46
CA GLU A 170 -11.30 -20.20 -18.85
C GLU A 170 -10.47 -18.91 -18.86
N ALA A 171 -9.16 -18.99 -19.05
CA ALA A 171 -8.28 -17.82 -19.10
C ALA A 171 -8.73 -16.79 -20.15
N LYS A 172 -9.30 -17.23 -21.27
CA LYS A 172 -9.85 -16.36 -22.32
C LYS A 172 -11.02 -15.48 -21.86
N ASN A 173 -11.69 -15.85 -20.79
CA ASN A 173 -12.82 -15.13 -20.21
C ASN A 173 -12.36 -14.07 -19.18
N ILE A 174 -11.07 -14.05 -18.81
CA ILE A 174 -10.51 -13.09 -17.88
C ILE A 174 -10.54 -11.70 -18.53
N PRO A 175 -11.18 -10.71 -17.90
CA PRO A 175 -11.16 -9.34 -18.40
C PRO A 175 -9.71 -8.82 -18.51
N SER A 176 -9.38 -8.15 -19.60
CA SER A 176 -8.03 -7.61 -19.82
C SER A 176 -7.56 -6.67 -18.70
N GLY A 177 -8.48 -5.91 -18.09
CA GLY A 177 -8.16 -5.11 -16.90
C GLY A 177 -7.70 -5.96 -15.71
N ALA A 178 -8.29 -7.13 -15.51
CA ALA A 178 -7.88 -8.06 -14.45
C ALA A 178 -6.50 -8.68 -14.76
N ALA A 179 -6.23 -9.06 -16.01
CA ALA A 179 -4.92 -9.51 -16.44
C ALA A 179 -3.83 -8.45 -16.17
N GLY A 180 -4.14 -7.18 -16.45
CA GLY A 180 -3.22 -6.07 -16.15
C GLY A 180 -2.94 -5.87 -14.67
N VAL A 181 -3.95 -6.00 -13.81
CA VAL A 181 -3.74 -5.95 -12.36
C VAL A 181 -2.91 -7.13 -11.87
N PHE A 182 -3.18 -8.32 -12.40
CA PHE A 182 -2.39 -9.52 -12.10
C PHE A 182 -0.90 -9.31 -12.43
N SER A 183 -0.60 -8.85 -13.64
CA SER A 183 0.78 -8.56 -14.04
C SER A 183 1.43 -7.47 -13.19
N TYR A 184 0.71 -6.42 -12.84
CA TYR A 184 1.22 -5.39 -11.94
C TYR A 184 1.58 -5.96 -10.57
N LEU A 185 0.69 -6.74 -9.96
CA LEU A 185 0.93 -7.32 -8.63
C LEU A 185 2.05 -8.36 -8.66
N ASN A 186 2.15 -9.19 -9.70
CA ASN A 186 3.24 -10.14 -9.88
C ASN A 186 4.59 -9.42 -9.97
N ARG A 187 4.68 -8.39 -10.79
CA ARG A 187 5.90 -7.58 -10.93
C ARG A 187 6.32 -6.98 -9.59
N VAL A 188 5.40 -6.31 -8.91
CA VAL A 188 5.69 -5.68 -7.60
C VAL A 188 6.08 -6.73 -6.56
N SER A 189 5.38 -7.86 -6.53
CA SER A 189 5.69 -8.97 -5.61
C SER A 189 7.07 -9.58 -5.89
N PHE A 190 7.41 -9.78 -7.17
CA PHE A 190 8.72 -10.28 -7.56
C PHE A 190 9.83 -9.28 -7.20
N GLY A 191 9.66 -8.00 -7.54
CA GLY A 191 10.63 -6.95 -7.22
C GLY A 191 10.83 -6.79 -5.72
N LEU A 192 9.76 -6.83 -4.92
CA LEU A 192 9.85 -6.77 -3.47
C LEU A 192 10.63 -7.96 -2.90
N ARG A 193 10.35 -9.20 -3.37
CA ARG A 193 11.11 -10.39 -2.97
C ARG A 193 12.58 -10.30 -3.36
N LEU A 194 12.88 -9.76 -4.54
CA LEU A 194 14.25 -9.54 -4.99
C LEU A 194 14.99 -8.55 -4.08
N MET A 195 14.38 -7.41 -3.76
CA MET A 195 14.95 -6.44 -2.82
C MET A 195 15.18 -7.05 -1.44
N MET A 196 14.22 -7.82 -0.94
CA MET A 196 14.37 -8.55 0.32
C MET A 196 15.56 -9.52 0.28
N ALA A 197 15.67 -10.31 -0.77
CA ALA A 197 16.77 -11.27 -0.93
C ALA A 197 18.14 -10.58 -0.99
N LEU A 198 18.25 -9.46 -1.73
CA LEU A 198 19.47 -8.65 -1.80
C LEU A 198 19.87 -8.07 -0.43
N ASN A 199 18.90 -7.74 0.41
CA ASN A 199 19.11 -7.31 1.79
C ASN A 199 19.18 -8.49 2.78
N ARG A 200 19.20 -9.75 2.32
CA ARG A 200 19.20 -10.97 3.15
C ARG A 200 18.02 -11.06 4.12
N LYS A 201 16.88 -10.51 3.73
CA LYS A 201 15.61 -10.54 4.49
C LYS A 201 14.67 -11.55 3.83
N PHE A 202 14.43 -12.69 4.46
CA PHE A 202 13.61 -13.78 3.90
C PHE A 202 12.19 -13.83 4.46
N SER A 203 11.80 -12.82 5.23
CA SER A 203 10.44 -12.58 5.70
C SER A 203 10.19 -11.07 5.82
N LEU A 204 8.96 -10.63 5.54
CA LEU A 204 8.55 -9.23 5.69
C LEU A 204 8.80 -8.70 7.12
N GLY A 205 8.65 -9.56 8.14
CA GLY A 205 8.90 -9.19 9.52
C GLY A 205 10.37 -8.92 9.86
N PHE A 206 11.30 -9.22 8.96
CA PHE A 206 12.72 -8.90 9.13
C PHE A 206 13.13 -7.56 8.48
N ILE A 207 12.25 -6.96 7.69
CA ILE A 207 12.48 -5.63 7.16
C ILE A 207 12.44 -4.63 8.32
N ASP A 208 13.47 -3.82 8.44
CA ASP A 208 13.60 -2.85 9.52
C ASP A 208 14.31 -1.56 9.07
N ARG A 209 14.41 -0.59 9.97
CA ARG A 209 14.97 0.72 9.68
C ARG A 209 16.45 0.71 9.32
N THR A 210 17.19 -0.35 9.67
CA THR A 210 18.61 -0.49 9.32
C THR A 210 18.81 -0.79 7.83
N ASP A 211 17.75 -1.15 7.12
CA ASP A 211 17.76 -1.32 5.67
C ASP A 211 17.75 0.03 4.92
N LEU A 212 17.59 1.15 5.64
CA LEU A 212 17.53 2.49 5.07
C LEU A 212 18.76 3.30 5.44
N ILE A 213 19.35 3.96 4.45
CA ILE A 213 20.44 4.91 4.64
C ILE A 213 19.93 6.31 4.31
N PRO A 214 19.88 7.24 5.29
CA PRO A 214 19.43 8.60 5.01
C PRO A 214 20.52 9.38 4.28
N LEU A 215 20.18 9.92 3.11
CA LEU A 215 21.12 10.69 2.28
C LEU A 215 21.01 12.21 2.47
N THR A 216 20.00 12.67 3.20
CA THR A 216 19.78 14.11 3.47
C THR A 216 19.58 14.36 4.95
N GLU A 217 19.83 15.56 5.42
CA GLU A 217 19.60 15.94 6.81
C GLU A 217 18.15 15.75 7.22
N ALA A 218 17.19 16.08 6.35
CA ALA A 218 15.78 15.83 6.61
C ALA A 218 15.48 14.34 6.83
N ALA A 219 16.07 13.47 6.01
CA ALA A 219 15.91 12.02 6.18
C ALA A 219 16.55 11.53 7.49
N LYS A 220 17.71 12.05 7.87
CA LYS A 220 18.35 11.72 9.16
C LYS A 220 17.46 12.10 10.34
N MET A 221 16.88 13.29 10.30
CA MET A 221 15.96 13.77 11.35
C MET A 221 14.74 12.85 11.52
N LEU A 222 14.17 12.35 10.40
CA LEU A 222 13.02 11.46 10.44
C LEU A 222 13.38 10.03 10.86
N LEU A 223 14.53 9.53 10.45
CA LEU A 223 14.98 8.17 10.78
C LEU A 223 15.51 8.05 12.21
N LYS A 224 16.00 9.13 12.83
CA LYS A 224 16.46 9.18 14.24
C LYS A 224 17.37 8.01 14.65
N GLY A 225 18.45 7.79 13.90
CA GLY A 225 19.40 6.71 14.17
C GLY A 225 20.85 7.18 14.18
N PRO A 226 21.80 6.37 14.68
CA PRO A 226 23.23 6.64 14.56
C PRO A 226 23.65 6.36 13.11
N TRP A 227 23.49 7.37 12.26
CA TRP A 227 23.90 7.30 10.87
C TRP A 227 25.32 7.86 10.74
N LEU A 228 26.14 7.17 9.98
CA LEU A 228 27.56 7.42 9.70
C LEU A 228 28.09 8.80 10.05
#